data_2ba0d439ca4101349a8f354aa490699a
#
_entry.id   2ba0d439ca4101349a8f354aa490699a
#
_cell.length_a   1.000
_cell.length_b   1.000
_cell.length_c   1.000
_cell.angle_alpha   90.00
_cell.angle_beta   90.00
_cell.angle_gamma   90.00
#
_symmetry.space_group_name_H-M   'P 1'
#
loop_
_entity.id
_entity.type
_entity.pdbx_description
1 polymer ?
#
loop_
_entity_poly.entity_id
_entity_poly.type
_entity_poly.pdbx_seq_one_letter_code
_entity_poly.pdbx_strand_id
1 'polypeptide(L)'
;EDEWQALSLSYTSGTTGNPKGVVYHHRGSYLMSTGSAVAWNMPNRLNFLTIVPMFHCNGWGYPWTVPMLNGRTICLRNIDVKKIFELIDKYDVTHFGGAPIVLNMITGAPASDRKKLKQKVYVLTAGAPPPSIIFKKMKELGFEVMHVYGLTETYGHVTQCAWNDS
;
A
#
# COMPACT_ATOMS: atom_id res chain seq x y z
N GLU A 1 11.79 26.62 10.78
CA GLU A 1 10.74 26.23 9.80
C GLU A 1 9.57 25.65 10.58
N ASP A 2 8.34 25.92 10.13
CA ASP A 2 7.13 25.48 10.81
C ASP A 2 6.72 24.08 10.30
N GLU A 3 6.81 23.06 11.17
CA GLU A 3 6.42 21.68 10.85
C GLU A 3 4.90 21.51 10.66
N TRP A 4 4.10 22.49 11.03
CA TRP A 4 2.65 22.52 10.81
C TRP A 4 2.26 23.10 9.44
N GLN A 5 3.22 23.58 8.68
CA GLN A 5 2.97 24.05 7.32
C GLN A 5 2.35 22.94 6.48
N ALA A 6 1.37 23.33 5.64
CA ALA A 6 0.70 22.42 4.74
C ALA A 6 1.67 21.79 3.74
N LEU A 7 1.62 20.46 3.59
CA LEU A 7 2.41 19.70 2.64
C LEU A 7 1.59 19.30 1.41
N SER A 8 0.37 18.83 1.64
CA SER A 8 -0.48 18.31 0.57
C SER A 8 -1.97 18.39 0.92
N LEU A 9 -2.81 18.25 -0.11
CA LEU A 9 -4.27 18.27 -0.01
C LEU A 9 -4.84 17.02 -0.66
N SER A 10 -5.65 16.26 0.08
CA SER A 10 -6.43 15.14 -0.44
C SER A 10 -7.91 15.38 -0.27
N TYR A 11 -8.75 14.95 -1.21
CA TYR A 11 -10.20 15.07 -1.09
C TYR A 11 -10.84 13.74 -0.73
N THR A 12 -11.82 13.79 0.20
CA THR A 12 -12.71 12.66 0.49
C THR A 12 -13.98 12.78 -0.33
N SER A 13 -14.56 11.64 -0.73
CA SER A 13 -15.83 11.62 -1.48
C SER A 13 -17.03 12.13 -0.69
N GLY A 14 -16.92 12.20 0.65
CA GLY A 14 -18.00 12.61 1.55
C GLY A 14 -19.21 11.67 1.46
N THR A 15 -19.62 11.05 2.57
CA THR A 15 -20.82 10.18 2.59
C THR A 15 -22.11 10.97 2.73
N THR A 16 -22.03 12.25 3.13
CA THR A 16 -23.20 13.08 3.51
C THR A 16 -23.16 14.50 2.97
N GLY A 17 -22.43 14.78 1.88
CA GLY A 17 -22.36 16.14 1.36
C GLY A 17 -21.26 16.34 0.31
N ASN A 18 -20.84 17.57 0.12
CA ASN A 18 -19.78 17.92 -0.82
C ASN A 18 -18.45 17.30 -0.41
N PRO A 19 -17.55 16.99 -1.37
CA PRO A 19 -16.20 16.53 -1.08
C PRO A 19 -15.48 17.49 -0.13
N LYS A 20 -14.76 16.93 0.86
CA LYS A 20 -14.00 17.69 1.85
C LYS A 20 -12.52 17.60 1.56
N GLY A 21 -11.84 18.73 1.60
CA GLY A 21 -10.39 18.80 1.49
C GLY A 21 -9.74 18.52 2.85
N VAL A 22 -8.83 17.53 2.87
CA VAL A 22 -8.01 17.18 4.04
C VAL A 22 -6.60 17.64 3.79
N VAL A 23 -6.14 18.60 4.60
CA VAL A 23 -4.79 19.16 4.50
C VAL A 23 -3.83 18.36 5.38
N TYR A 24 -2.77 17.85 4.77
CA TYR A 24 -1.66 17.23 5.48
C TYR A 24 -0.57 18.25 5.77
N HIS A 25 0.04 18.16 6.94
CA HIS A 25 1.19 18.97 7.33
C HIS A 25 2.45 18.10 7.47
N HIS A 26 3.62 18.74 7.43
CA HIS A 26 4.92 18.05 7.45
C HIS A 26 5.08 17.10 8.64
N ARG A 27 4.75 17.56 9.85
CA ARG A 27 4.83 16.75 11.08
C ARG A 27 4.01 15.45 10.96
N GLY A 28 2.73 15.55 10.54
CA GLY A 28 1.83 14.40 10.44
C GLY A 28 2.33 13.38 9.42
N SER A 29 2.77 13.85 8.25
CA SER A 29 3.33 12.99 7.20
C SER A 29 4.62 12.30 7.63
N TYR A 30 5.51 13.01 8.36
CA TYR A 30 6.72 12.42 8.92
C TYR A 30 6.42 11.33 9.96
N LEU A 31 5.56 11.63 10.94
CA LEU A 31 5.19 10.67 11.98
C LEU A 31 4.50 9.43 11.40
N MET A 32 3.59 9.62 10.43
CA MET A 32 2.93 8.52 9.75
C MET A 32 3.91 7.65 8.96
N SER A 33 4.84 8.27 8.21
CA SER A 33 5.86 7.56 7.45
C SER A 33 6.75 6.71 8.36
N THR A 34 7.19 7.28 9.48
CA THR A 34 8.01 6.58 10.49
C THR A 34 7.22 5.45 11.13
N GLY A 35 5.97 5.72 11.55
CA GLY A 35 5.08 4.73 12.15
C GLY A 35 4.79 3.57 11.20
N SER A 36 4.53 3.85 9.92
CA SER A 36 4.30 2.82 8.90
C SER A 36 5.52 1.93 8.70
N ALA A 37 6.71 2.51 8.65
CA ALA A 37 7.95 1.75 8.49
C ALA A 37 8.16 0.77 9.65
N VAL A 38 7.91 1.21 10.88
CA VAL A 38 8.04 0.37 12.09
C VAL A 38 6.94 -0.68 12.14
N ALA A 39 5.68 -0.26 11.98
CA ALA A 39 4.52 -1.14 12.13
C ALA A 39 4.48 -2.26 11.08
N TRP A 40 4.96 -2.00 9.87
CA TRP A 40 5.04 -3.00 8.81
C TRP A 40 6.41 -3.67 8.70
N ASN A 41 7.31 -3.40 9.67
CA ASN A 41 8.67 -3.94 9.70
C ASN A 41 9.40 -3.80 8.34
N MET A 42 9.31 -2.61 7.76
CA MET A 42 9.86 -2.35 6.43
C MET A 42 11.40 -2.29 6.47
N PRO A 43 12.09 -3.07 5.64
CA PRO A 43 13.56 -3.05 5.64
C PRO A 43 14.11 -1.81 4.94
N ASN A 44 15.36 -1.44 5.26
CA ASN A 44 16.11 -0.51 4.46
C ASN A 44 16.30 -1.03 3.03
N ARG A 45 16.31 -0.13 2.06
CA ARG A 45 16.54 -0.42 0.63
C ARG A 45 15.50 -1.36 0.02
N LEU A 46 14.26 -1.33 0.55
CA LEU A 46 13.16 -2.11 -0.04
C LEU A 46 12.87 -1.67 -1.48
N ASN A 47 12.31 -2.59 -2.24
CA ASN A 47 11.75 -2.30 -3.57
C ASN A 47 10.22 -2.27 -3.47
N PHE A 48 9.65 -1.08 -3.62
CA PHE A 48 8.22 -0.84 -3.45
C PHE A 48 7.53 -0.62 -4.80
N LEU A 49 6.49 -1.40 -5.10
CA LEU A 49 5.66 -1.21 -6.29
C LEU A 49 4.48 -0.29 -5.95
N THR A 50 4.44 0.87 -6.59
CA THR A 50 3.37 1.85 -6.40
C THR A 50 2.18 1.52 -7.28
N ILE A 51 1.14 0.94 -6.66
CA ILE A 51 -0.15 0.62 -7.28
C ILE A 51 -1.22 1.62 -6.84
N VAL A 52 -1.20 2.03 -5.56
CA VAL A 52 -2.12 3.03 -5.04
C VAL A 52 -1.88 4.36 -5.73
N PRO A 53 -2.93 4.99 -6.30
CA PRO A 53 -2.78 6.29 -6.94
C PRO A 53 -2.27 7.35 -5.96
N MET A 54 -1.31 8.18 -6.39
CA MET A 54 -0.73 9.22 -5.53
C MET A 54 -1.72 10.33 -5.13
N PHE A 55 -2.84 10.46 -5.83
CA PHE A 55 -3.90 11.40 -5.45
C PHE A 55 -4.82 10.85 -4.35
N HIS A 56 -4.76 9.53 -4.05
CA HIS A 56 -5.59 8.92 -3.02
C HIS A 56 -4.79 8.80 -1.71
N CYS A 57 -5.18 9.59 -0.72
CA CYS A 57 -4.47 9.73 0.56
C CYS A 57 -2.94 9.83 0.37
N ASN A 58 -2.54 10.62 -0.63
CA ASN A 58 -1.15 10.78 -1.09
C ASN A 58 -0.39 9.44 -1.21
N GLY A 59 -1.05 8.46 -1.87
CA GLY A 59 -0.47 7.14 -2.09
C GLY A 59 -0.18 6.39 -0.79
N TRP A 60 -1.01 6.61 0.25
CA TRP A 60 -0.89 6.04 1.60
C TRP A 60 0.44 6.36 2.30
N GLY A 61 1.04 7.51 1.97
CA GLY A 61 2.28 7.99 2.58
C GLY A 61 3.57 7.34 2.06
N TYR A 62 3.49 6.35 1.18
CA TYR A 62 4.68 5.65 0.66
C TYR A 62 5.62 6.50 -0.20
N PRO A 63 5.16 7.57 -0.90
CA PRO A 63 6.08 8.51 -1.53
C PRO A 63 7.11 9.13 -0.57
N TRP A 64 6.81 9.20 0.72
CA TRP A 64 7.73 9.68 1.76
C TRP A 64 8.41 8.54 2.52
N THR A 65 7.66 7.46 2.83
CA THR A 65 8.19 6.32 3.59
C THR A 65 9.32 5.59 2.84
N VAL A 66 9.14 5.34 1.55
CA VAL A 66 10.12 4.58 0.76
C VAL A 66 11.46 5.31 0.63
N PRO A 67 11.51 6.61 0.26
CA PRO A 67 12.77 7.37 0.24
C PRO A 67 13.42 7.47 1.62
N MET A 68 12.65 7.63 2.69
CA MET A 68 13.17 7.66 4.07
C MET A 68 13.97 6.38 4.41
N LEU A 69 13.57 5.24 3.85
CA LEU A 69 14.23 3.95 4.03
C LEU A 69 15.32 3.67 2.95
N ASN A 70 15.75 4.67 2.17
CA ASN A 70 16.63 4.49 1.01
C ASN A 70 16.10 3.44 0.01
N GLY A 71 14.78 3.26 -0.04
CA GLY A 71 14.12 2.30 -0.90
C GLY A 71 13.99 2.77 -2.34
N ARG A 72 13.62 1.86 -3.22
CA ARG A 72 13.33 2.13 -4.63
C ARG A 72 11.81 2.10 -4.85
N THR A 73 11.27 3.14 -5.46
CA THR A 73 9.88 3.20 -5.92
C THR A 73 9.80 2.75 -7.38
N ILE A 74 9.02 1.70 -7.64
CA ILE A 74 8.69 1.21 -8.98
C ILE A 74 7.27 1.69 -9.30
N CYS A 75 7.11 2.53 -10.34
CA CYS A 75 5.82 3.11 -10.69
C CYS A 75 5.08 2.23 -11.69
N LEU A 76 3.79 2.03 -11.45
CA LEU A 76 2.86 1.35 -12.35
C LEU A 76 1.74 2.33 -12.73
N ARG A 77 1.61 2.63 -14.03
CA ARG A 77 0.61 3.61 -14.50
C ARG A 77 -0.81 3.05 -14.49
N ASN A 78 -0.99 1.83 -14.97
CA ASN A 78 -2.28 1.15 -15.06
C ASN A 78 -2.19 -0.18 -14.34
N ILE A 79 -3.27 -0.56 -13.64
CA ILE A 79 -3.33 -1.85 -12.95
C ILE A 79 -3.50 -2.95 -13.99
N ASP A 80 -2.45 -3.74 -14.18
CA ASP A 80 -2.36 -4.89 -15.05
C ASP A 80 -1.64 -6.00 -14.30
N VAL A 81 -2.31 -7.14 -14.08
CA VAL A 81 -1.79 -8.23 -13.25
C VAL A 81 -0.53 -8.85 -13.84
N LYS A 82 -0.50 -9.08 -15.15
CA LYS A 82 0.70 -9.59 -15.82
C LYS A 82 1.89 -8.66 -15.60
N LYS A 83 1.64 -7.35 -15.72
CA LYS A 83 2.66 -6.33 -15.49
C LYS A 83 3.11 -6.27 -14.02
N ILE A 84 2.19 -6.46 -13.08
CA ILE A 84 2.53 -6.56 -11.65
C ILE A 84 3.54 -7.70 -11.43
N PHE A 85 3.26 -8.91 -11.92
CA PHE A 85 4.17 -10.05 -11.78
C PHE A 85 5.50 -9.84 -12.51
N GLU A 86 5.49 -9.24 -13.71
CA GLU A 86 6.72 -8.88 -14.44
C GLU A 86 7.59 -7.90 -13.65
N LEU A 87 6.99 -6.87 -13.04
CA LEU A 87 7.73 -5.87 -12.27
C LEU A 87 8.26 -6.45 -10.96
N ILE A 88 7.49 -7.32 -10.29
CA ILE A 88 7.94 -8.04 -9.10
C ILE A 88 9.19 -8.86 -9.42
N ASP A 89 9.15 -9.63 -10.51
CA ASP A 89 10.26 -10.48 -10.94
C ASP A 89 11.49 -9.68 -11.41
N LYS A 90 11.25 -8.58 -12.13
CA LYS A 90 12.33 -7.76 -12.73
C LYS A 90 13.07 -6.91 -11.71
N TYR A 91 12.38 -6.40 -10.71
CA TYR A 91 12.92 -5.42 -9.77
C TYR A 91 13.00 -5.96 -8.33
N ASP A 92 12.79 -7.26 -8.13
CA ASP A 92 12.79 -7.90 -6.82
C ASP A 92 11.90 -7.13 -5.82
N VAL A 93 10.67 -6.80 -6.25
CA VAL A 93 9.71 -6.07 -5.43
C VAL A 93 9.41 -6.86 -4.16
N THR A 94 9.50 -6.19 -3.03
CA THR A 94 9.25 -6.77 -1.72
C THR A 94 7.94 -6.32 -1.09
N HIS A 95 7.46 -5.12 -1.45
CA HIS A 95 6.27 -4.52 -0.84
C HIS A 95 5.41 -3.78 -1.86
N PHE A 96 4.10 -3.81 -1.66
CA PHE A 96 3.16 -2.88 -2.31
C PHE A 96 1.89 -2.71 -1.48
N GLY A 97 1.17 -1.60 -1.72
CA GLY A 97 -0.18 -1.40 -1.22
C GLY A 97 -1.20 -1.63 -2.34
N GLY A 98 -2.36 -2.19 -2.02
CA GLY A 98 -3.42 -2.38 -2.99
C GLY A 98 -4.80 -2.46 -2.35
N ALA A 99 -5.79 -1.81 -2.98
CA ALA A 99 -7.18 -1.96 -2.59
C ALA A 99 -7.66 -3.41 -2.82
N PRO A 100 -8.73 -3.87 -2.15
CA PRO A 100 -9.26 -5.24 -2.30
C PRO A 100 -9.53 -5.66 -3.74
N ILE A 101 -9.91 -4.71 -4.59
CA ILE A 101 -10.12 -4.99 -6.03
C ILE A 101 -8.82 -5.47 -6.72
N VAL A 102 -7.67 -4.94 -6.33
CA VAL A 102 -6.37 -5.36 -6.89
C VAL A 102 -6.05 -6.79 -6.47
N LEU A 103 -6.32 -7.15 -5.20
CA LEU A 103 -6.14 -8.51 -4.71
C LEU A 103 -7.06 -9.50 -5.45
N ASN A 104 -8.31 -9.09 -5.71
CA ASN A 104 -9.25 -9.87 -6.51
C ASN A 104 -8.73 -10.09 -7.94
N MET A 105 -8.19 -9.06 -8.58
CA MET A 105 -7.59 -9.17 -9.91
C MET A 105 -6.39 -10.13 -9.90
N ILE A 106 -5.51 -10.04 -8.93
CA ILE A 106 -4.33 -10.92 -8.79
C ILE A 106 -4.77 -12.38 -8.60
N THR A 107 -5.72 -12.63 -7.70
CA THR A 107 -6.20 -13.99 -7.40
C THR A 107 -7.10 -14.57 -8.49
N GLY A 108 -7.74 -13.75 -9.31
CA GLY A 108 -8.59 -14.13 -10.44
C GLY A 108 -7.85 -14.23 -11.77
N ALA A 109 -6.61 -13.79 -11.86
CA ALA A 109 -5.86 -13.80 -13.12
C ALA A 109 -5.58 -15.23 -13.62
N PRO A 110 -5.53 -15.46 -14.95
CA PRO A 110 -5.14 -16.75 -15.50
C PRO A 110 -3.70 -17.12 -15.15
N ALA A 111 -3.40 -18.41 -15.10
CA ALA A 111 -2.05 -18.90 -14.76
C ALA A 111 -0.96 -18.37 -15.71
N SER A 112 -1.31 -18.12 -16.98
CA SER A 112 -0.40 -17.52 -17.98
C SER A 112 0.11 -16.13 -17.63
N ASP A 113 -0.65 -15.38 -16.86
CA ASP A 113 -0.32 -14.01 -16.48
C ASP A 113 0.40 -13.92 -15.13
N ARG A 114 0.54 -15.05 -14.43
CA ARG A 114 1.19 -15.18 -13.15
C ARG A 114 2.62 -15.70 -13.31
N LYS A 115 3.50 -15.24 -12.45
CA LYS A 115 4.84 -15.83 -12.26
C LYS A 115 4.97 -16.35 -10.85
N LYS A 116 5.72 -17.43 -10.69
CA LYS A 116 6.12 -17.89 -9.35
C LYS A 116 7.01 -16.83 -8.71
N LEU A 117 6.66 -16.40 -7.51
CA LEU A 117 7.46 -15.44 -6.76
C LEU A 117 8.77 -16.08 -6.29
N LYS A 118 9.88 -15.34 -6.40
CA LYS A 118 11.22 -15.77 -5.94
C LYS A 118 11.40 -15.55 -4.45
N GLN A 119 10.68 -14.58 -3.92
CA GLN A 119 10.68 -14.20 -2.50
C GLN A 119 9.27 -13.92 -2.03
N LYS A 120 9.07 -13.84 -0.72
CA LYS A 120 7.83 -13.37 -0.12
C LYS A 120 7.61 -11.90 -0.48
N VAL A 121 6.40 -11.54 -0.90
CA VAL A 121 5.99 -10.16 -1.19
C VAL A 121 4.92 -9.75 -0.20
N TYR A 122 5.19 -8.67 0.51
CA TYR A 122 4.28 -8.12 1.53
C TYR A 122 3.30 -7.16 0.89
N VAL A 123 2.02 -7.34 1.21
CA VAL A 123 0.93 -6.55 0.64
C VAL A 123 0.12 -5.92 1.75
N LEU A 124 -0.05 -4.61 1.70
CA LEU A 124 -0.94 -3.89 2.60
C LEU A 124 -2.25 -3.58 1.87
N THR A 125 -3.38 -3.95 2.47
CA THR A 125 -4.70 -3.65 1.91
C THR A 125 -5.56 -2.88 2.90
N ALA A 126 -6.30 -1.91 2.39
CA ALA A 126 -7.19 -1.04 3.15
C ALA A 126 -8.45 -0.70 2.35
N GLY A 127 -9.39 -0.03 3.01
CA GLY A 127 -10.69 0.34 2.47
C GLY A 127 -11.77 -0.61 2.98
N ALA A 128 -12.25 -1.54 2.15
CA ALA A 128 -13.15 -2.59 2.60
C ALA A 128 -12.38 -3.85 2.99
N PRO A 129 -12.83 -4.64 3.98
CA PRO A 129 -12.19 -5.90 4.33
C PRO A 129 -12.36 -6.92 3.18
N PRO A 130 -11.26 -7.50 2.64
CA PRO A 130 -11.36 -8.55 1.65
C PRO A 130 -11.99 -9.82 2.27
N PRO A 131 -12.75 -10.63 1.50
CA PRO A 131 -13.19 -11.95 1.94
C PRO A 131 -12.00 -12.85 2.33
N SER A 132 -12.16 -13.71 3.34
CA SER A 132 -11.10 -14.61 3.84
C SER A 132 -10.48 -15.49 2.76
N ILE A 133 -11.28 -15.90 1.77
CA ILE A 133 -10.80 -16.69 0.62
C ILE A 133 -9.74 -15.96 -0.20
N ILE A 134 -9.79 -14.64 -0.28
CA ILE A 134 -8.80 -13.83 -1.00
C ILE A 134 -7.46 -13.85 -0.27
N PHE A 135 -7.45 -13.73 1.06
CA PHE A 135 -6.22 -13.87 1.86
C PHE A 135 -5.57 -15.23 1.63
N LYS A 136 -6.37 -16.32 1.68
CA LYS A 136 -5.87 -17.67 1.44
C LYS A 136 -5.23 -17.81 0.06
N LYS A 137 -5.93 -17.37 -1.00
CA LYS A 137 -5.41 -17.40 -2.37
C LYS A 137 -4.16 -16.55 -2.55
N MET A 138 -4.09 -15.38 -1.94
CA MET A 138 -2.89 -14.53 -1.98
C MET A 138 -1.70 -15.24 -1.32
N LYS A 139 -1.91 -15.88 -0.16
CA LYS A 139 -0.89 -16.66 0.55
C LYS A 139 -0.38 -17.84 -0.31
N GLU A 140 -1.28 -18.56 -0.97
CA GLU A 140 -0.94 -19.64 -1.92
C GLU A 140 -0.08 -19.15 -3.09
N LEU A 141 -0.25 -17.90 -3.51
CA LEU A 141 0.56 -17.26 -4.55
C LEU A 141 1.90 -16.70 -4.05
N GLY A 142 2.17 -16.76 -2.74
CA GLY A 142 3.41 -16.27 -2.12
C GLY A 142 3.35 -14.84 -1.59
N PHE A 143 2.16 -14.24 -1.51
CA PHE A 143 1.95 -12.92 -0.92
C PHE A 143 1.58 -13.02 0.56
N GLU A 144 2.15 -12.12 1.36
CA GLU A 144 1.78 -11.93 2.77
C GLU A 144 0.92 -10.67 2.87
N VAL A 145 -0.38 -10.83 3.11
CA VAL A 145 -1.33 -9.72 3.09
C VAL A 145 -1.66 -9.28 4.51
N MET A 146 -1.46 -7.99 4.80
CA MET A 146 -1.88 -7.32 6.02
C MET A 146 -3.09 -6.43 5.72
N HIS A 147 -4.18 -6.62 6.45
CA HIS A 147 -5.32 -5.72 6.40
C HIS A 147 -5.18 -4.62 7.43
N VAL A 148 -5.41 -3.38 7.00
CA VAL A 148 -5.34 -2.20 7.86
C VAL A 148 -6.60 -1.35 7.73
N TYR A 149 -6.87 -0.58 8.78
CA TYR A 149 -7.92 0.43 8.79
C TYR A 149 -7.30 1.82 8.97
N GLY A 150 -7.77 2.77 8.20
CA GLY A 150 -7.42 4.18 8.27
C GLY A 150 -8.33 5.03 7.41
N LEU A 151 -8.20 6.33 7.53
CA LEU A 151 -8.96 7.34 6.81
C LEU A 151 -8.00 8.34 6.17
N THR A 152 -8.50 9.13 5.23
CA THR A 152 -7.77 10.29 4.71
C THR A 152 -7.38 11.23 5.85
N GLU A 153 -8.29 11.44 6.80
CA GLU A 153 -8.12 12.33 7.96
C GLU A 153 -7.07 11.83 8.97
N THR A 154 -6.67 10.56 8.90
CA THR A 154 -5.66 9.98 9.80
C THR A 154 -4.28 9.82 9.15
N TYR A 155 -4.04 10.43 7.98
CA TYR A 155 -2.81 10.33 7.16
C TYR A 155 -2.52 8.94 6.60
N GLY A 156 -3.20 7.91 7.06
CA GLY A 156 -3.00 6.52 6.70
C GLY A 156 -3.66 5.59 7.69
N HIS A 157 -3.10 4.39 7.87
CA HIS A 157 -3.67 3.39 8.75
C HIS A 157 -3.39 3.68 10.23
N VAL A 158 -4.39 3.43 11.06
CA VAL A 158 -4.34 3.60 12.53
C VAL A 158 -4.41 2.26 13.26
N THR A 159 -4.94 1.24 12.61
CA THR A 159 -4.94 -0.13 13.13
C THR A 159 -4.52 -1.12 12.05
N GLN A 160 -3.93 -2.23 12.46
CA GLN A 160 -3.54 -3.33 11.59
C GLN A 160 -3.88 -4.66 12.21
N CYS A 161 -4.27 -5.62 11.37
CA CYS A 161 -4.45 -7.02 11.78
C CYS A 161 -3.08 -7.68 11.79
N ALA A 162 -2.52 -7.93 12.97
CA ALA A 162 -1.32 -8.75 13.10
C ALA A 162 -1.67 -10.21 12.79
N TRP A 163 -0.77 -10.90 12.07
CA TRP A 163 -0.86 -12.33 11.93
C TRP A 163 -0.41 -12.99 13.23
N ASN A 164 -1.24 -13.91 13.75
CA ASN A 164 -0.81 -14.84 14.77
C ASN A 164 -0.46 -16.17 14.07
N ASP A 165 0.81 -16.52 14.07
CA ASP A 165 1.32 -17.79 13.52
C ASP A 165 1.11 -18.96 14.52
N SER A 166 0.14 -18.81 15.48
CA SER A 166 -0.20 -19.85 16.46
C SER A 166 -1.26 -20.80 15.92
#